data_d6737ce26afa26e87f0814854aa4abd3
#
_entry.id   d6737ce26afa26e87f0814854aa4abd3
#
_cell.length_a   1.000
_cell.length_b   1.000
_cell.length_c   1.000
_cell.angle_alpha   90.00
_cell.angle_beta   90.00
_cell.angle_gamma   90.00
#
_symmetry.space_group_name_H-M   'P 1'
#
loop_
_entity.id
_entity.type
_entity.pdbx_description
1 polymer ?
#
loop_
_entity_poly.entity_id
_entity_poly.type
_entity_poly.pdbx_seq_one_letter_code
_entity_poly.pdbx_strand_id
1 'polypeptide(L)'
;PILDNDRYVEIEKGVIFDTQTSEPYNVVHFHYATNLLPEEIDLNWAKKKRNHEYNFVGTIHNPRPNCEPIHQQFIEIVKEEKIPFNHYNPNINPATDEEHVKILQDSIFVSDFRPAEQKVQRYVADRIMKAISYGCLVVSDCHYAKDFIDKDLLTSENAQEIFDLGMENRNNVELIVHLMEIIKRDHTYMNRCKGILSIVEEVE
;
A
#
# COMPACT_ATOMS: atom_id res chain seq x y z
N PRO A 1 -1.24 17.45 -5.04
CA PRO A 1 -0.72 18.78 -5.38
C PRO A 1 0.81 18.86 -5.32
N ILE A 2 1.49 17.93 -4.65
CA ILE A 2 2.96 17.99 -4.51
C ILE A 2 3.65 17.76 -5.87
N LEU A 3 3.13 16.96 -6.76
CA LEU A 3 3.80 16.56 -8.01
C LEU A 3 3.42 17.36 -9.27
N ASP A 4 2.47 18.30 -9.19
CA ASP A 4 2.03 19.08 -10.34
C ASP A 4 2.70 20.46 -10.43
N ASN A 5 3.83 20.66 -9.74
CA ASN A 5 4.50 21.93 -9.64
C ASN A 5 5.99 21.74 -9.99
N ASP A 6 6.55 22.61 -10.80
CA ASP A 6 8.00 22.68 -11.14
C ASP A 6 8.92 22.78 -9.90
N ARG A 7 8.33 23.02 -8.74
CA ARG A 7 9.00 23.01 -7.44
C ARG A 7 9.49 21.64 -7.02
N TYR A 8 8.78 20.57 -7.42
CA TYR A 8 9.06 19.22 -6.95
C TYR A 8 9.53 18.34 -8.09
N VAL A 9 10.75 17.85 -7.99
CA VAL A 9 11.36 16.96 -8.98
C VAL A 9 11.51 15.57 -8.38
N GLU A 10 10.93 14.56 -9.02
CA GLU A 10 11.18 13.17 -8.65
C GLU A 10 12.54 12.75 -9.23
N ILE A 11 13.50 12.46 -8.35
CA ILE A 11 14.86 12.07 -8.72
C ILE A 11 14.95 10.54 -8.90
N GLU A 12 14.41 9.83 -7.91
CA GLU A 12 14.26 8.39 -7.93
C GLU A 12 12.82 8.06 -7.56
N LYS A 13 12.30 6.91 -7.97
CA LYS A 13 10.90 6.58 -7.74
C LYS A 13 10.54 6.67 -6.25
N GLY A 14 9.67 7.61 -5.92
CA GLY A 14 9.23 7.91 -4.57
C GLY A 14 10.18 8.77 -3.74
N VAL A 15 11.22 9.37 -4.34
CA VAL A 15 12.09 10.38 -3.71
C VAL A 15 11.95 11.69 -4.48
N ILE A 16 11.48 12.71 -3.81
CA ILE A 16 11.07 13.99 -4.39
C ILE A 16 11.92 15.10 -3.80
N PHE A 17 12.58 15.87 -4.64
CA PHE A 17 13.39 17.01 -4.26
C PHE A 17 12.59 18.31 -4.37
N ASP A 18 12.62 19.14 -3.32
CA ASP A 18 12.03 20.48 -3.34
C ASP A 18 13.05 21.50 -3.85
N THR A 19 12.89 21.93 -5.09
CA THR A 19 13.81 22.88 -5.77
C THR A 19 13.61 24.34 -5.32
N GLN A 20 12.56 24.65 -4.56
CA GLN A 20 12.17 26.00 -4.19
C GLN A 20 11.97 26.15 -2.66
N THR A 21 12.68 25.35 -1.88
CA THR A 21 12.62 25.48 -0.42
C THR A 21 13.12 26.86 0.03
N SER A 22 12.44 27.44 1.01
CA SER A 22 12.90 28.65 1.70
C SER A 22 13.87 28.34 2.85
N GLU A 23 14.08 27.06 3.14
CA GLU A 23 14.98 26.63 4.19
C GLU A 23 16.45 26.78 3.75
N PRO A 24 17.37 26.99 4.69
CA PRO A 24 18.80 27.10 4.40
C PRO A 24 19.46 25.74 4.05
N TYR A 25 18.67 24.70 3.83
CA TYR A 25 19.08 23.35 3.52
C TYR A 25 18.14 22.73 2.47
N ASN A 26 18.62 21.70 1.81
CA ASN A 26 17.82 20.94 0.85
C ASN A 26 16.71 20.16 1.55
N VAL A 27 15.48 20.19 1.00
CA VAL A 27 14.34 19.45 1.50
C VAL A 27 14.02 18.31 0.54
N VAL A 28 13.99 17.10 1.08
CA VAL A 28 13.65 15.88 0.35
C VAL A 28 12.42 15.25 0.99
N HIS A 29 11.43 14.95 0.17
CA HIS A 29 10.26 14.17 0.56
C HIS A 29 10.39 12.77 -0.02
N PHE A 30 9.93 11.75 0.70
CA PHE A 30 9.88 10.40 0.17
C PHE A 30 8.57 9.70 0.56
N HIS A 31 8.08 8.87 -0.36
CA HIS A 31 6.96 8.00 -0.09
C HIS A 31 7.37 6.81 0.79
N TYR A 32 6.42 6.31 1.55
CA TYR A 32 6.60 5.06 2.28
C TYR A 32 7.04 3.92 1.35
N ALA A 33 7.60 2.88 1.94
CA ALA A 33 8.09 1.70 1.26
C ALA A 33 7.80 0.44 2.10
N THR A 34 8.10 -0.74 1.59
CA THR A 34 8.07 -1.95 2.42
C THR A 34 9.23 -1.95 3.41
N ASN A 35 9.00 -2.57 4.58
CA ASN A 35 10.02 -2.78 5.60
C ASN A 35 11.00 -3.93 5.28
N LEU A 36 10.69 -4.75 4.26
CA LEU A 36 11.57 -5.83 3.83
C LEU A 36 12.71 -5.29 2.97
N LEU A 37 13.88 -5.90 3.11
CA LEU A 37 14.98 -5.75 2.16
C LEU A 37 14.64 -6.49 0.85
N PRO A 38 15.21 -6.10 -0.30
CA PRO A 38 14.94 -6.79 -1.56
C PRO A 38 15.18 -8.30 -1.51
N GLU A 39 16.23 -8.76 -0.82
CA GLU A 39 16.58 -10.16 -0.66
C GLU A 39 15.62 -10.94 0.25
N GLU A 40 14.88 -10.27 1.13
CA GLU A 40 13.89 -10.88 2.03
C GLU A 40 12.55 -11.12 1.34
N ILE A 41 12.28 -10.47 0.19
CA ILE A 41 11.05 -10.65 -0.56
C ILE A 41 11.11 -11.98 -1.33
N ASP A 42 10.45 -13.01 -0.77
CA ASP A 42 10.36 -14.33 -1.38
C ASP A 42 9.12 -14.44 -2.27
N LEU A 43 9.33 -14.48 -3.59
CA LEU A 43 8.25 -14.59 -4.59
C LEU A 43 7.40 -15.86 -4.44
N ASN A 44 7.89 -16.89 -3.74
CA ASN A 44 7.10 -18.08 -3.46
C ASN A 44 5.93 -17.82 -2.51
N TRP A 45 5.95 -16.73 -1.74
CA TRP A 45 4.83 -16.34 -0.90
C TRP A 45 3.55 -16.06 -1.69
N ALA A 46 3.66 -15.66 -2.97
CA ALA A 46 2.51 -15.51 -3.86
C ALA A 46 1.70 -16.81 -4.05
N LYS A 47 2.36 -17.97 -3.91
CA LYS A 47 1.75 -19.31 -4.08
C LYS A 47 1.13 -19.84 -2.77
N LYS A 48 1.26 -19.11 -1.65
CA LYS A 48 0.72 -19.54 -0.36
C LYS A 48 -0.80 -19.63 -0.45
N LYS A 49 -1.34 -20.76 0.00
CA LYS A 49 -2.80 -20.93 0.10
C LYS A 49 -3.36 -19.94 1.13
N ARG A 50 -4.35 -19.17 0.74
CA ARG A 50 -5.06 -18.22 1.59
C ARG A 50 -6.17 -18.93 2.38
N ASN A 51 -6.44 -18.44 3.59
CA ASN A 51 -7.63 -18.84 4.32
C ASN A 51 -8.87 -18.19 3.67
N HIS A 52 -10.04 -18.80 3.90
CA HIS A 52 -11.29 -18.18 3.47
C HIS A 52 -11.78 -17.22 4.56
N GLU A 53 -10.97 -16.20 4.85
CA GLU A 53 -11.26 -15.15 5.84
C GLU A 53 -10.72 -13.82 5.35
N TYR A 54 -11.30 -12.74 5.81
CA TYR A 54 -10.84 -11.39 5.51
C TYR A 54 -10.26 -10.73 6.76
N ASN A 55 -8.98 -10.41 6.73
CA ASN A 55 -8.25 -9.79 7.82
C ASN A 55 -7.96 -8.33 7.51
N PHE A 56 -8.51 -7.42 8.33
CA PHE A 56 -8.20 -6.00 8.25
C PHE A 56 -7.25 -5.61 9.38
N VAL A 57 -6.07 -5.10 9.03
CA VAL A 57 -5.10 -4.57 9.98
C VAL A 57 -5.09 -3.06 9.89
N GLY A 58 -5.49 -2.39 10.95
CA GLY A 58 -5.51 -0.92 11.01
C GLY A 58 -6.60 -0.38 11.91
N THR A 59 -6.63 0.93 12.03
CA THR A 59 -7.66 1.60 12.82
C THR A 59 -8.87 1.87 11.93
N ILE A 60 -10.01 1.27 12.27
CA ILE A 60 -11.30 1.70 11.73
C ILE A 60 -11.71 2.91 12.57
N HIS A 61 -11.52 4.09 12.03
CA HIS A 61 -12.02 5.28 12.68
C HIS A 61 -13.55 5.26 12.66
N ASN A 62 -14.16 5.46 13.82
CA ASN A 62 -15.60 5.77 13.89
C ASN A 62 -15.90 6.92 12.93
N PRO A 63 -17.06 6.95 12.27
CA PRO A 63 -17.34 7.91 11.22
C PRO A 63 -17.09 9.33 11.74
N ARG A 64 -15.91 9.86 11.41
CA ARG A 64 -15.78 11.30 11.33
C ARG A 64 -16.74 11.72 10.21
N PRO A 65 -17.28 12.93 10.20
CA PRO A 65 -18.19 13.38 9.16
C PRO A 65 -17.70 13.20 7.70
N ASN A 66 -16.42 12.83 7.52
CA ASN A 66 -15.75 12.61 6.25
C ASN A 66 -15.04 11.25 6.16
N CYS A 67 -15.32 10.28 7.04
CA CYS A 67 -14.75 8.93 6.96
C CYS A 67 -15.69 8.01 6.17
N GLU A 68 -15.15 7.55 5.22
CA GLU A 68 -15.40 6.75 4.05
C GLU A 68 -16.58 5.79 4.20
N PRO A 69 -17.69 6.11 3.53
CA PRO A 69 -18.79 5.15 3.37
C PRO A 69 -18.32 3.84 2.71
N ILE A 70 -17.29 3.90 1.85
CA ILE A 70 -16.76 2.76 1.11
C ILE A 70 -16.27 1.64 2.03
N HIS A 71 -15.48 1.96 3.06
CA HIS A 71 -14.96 0.93 3.97
C HIS A 71 -16.09 0.24 4.76
N GLN A 72 -17.08 0.99 5.21
CA GLN A 72 -18.23 0.41 5.91
C GLN A 72 -19.06 -0.47 4.98
N GLN A 73 -19.37 0.02 3.77
CA GLN A 73 -20.06 -0.74 2.74
C GLN A 73 -19.33 -2.04 2.41
N PHE A 74 -18.00 -1.96 2.27
CA PHE A 74 -17.19 -3.14 2.01
C PHE A 74 -17.28 -4.18 3.15
N ILE A 75 -17.23 -3.75 4.42
CA ILE A 75 -17.40 -4.66 5.57
C ILE A 75 -18.79 -5.32 5.56
N GLU A 76 -19.84 -4.59 5.19
CA GLU A 76 -21.18 -5.13 5.05
C GLU A 76 -21.22 -6.21 3.96
N ILE A 77 -20.64 -5.95 2.79
CA ILE A 77 -20.52 -6.94 1.70
C ILE A 77 -19.79 -8.21 2.17
N VAL A 78 -18.64 -8.06 2.84
CA VAL A 78 -17.87 -9.22 3.37
C VAL A 78 -18.74 -10.07 4.31
N LYS A 79 -19.58 -9.43 5.15
CA LYS A 79 -20.48 -10.12 6.08
C LYS A 79 -21.66 -10.79 5.36
N GLU A 80 -22.25 -10.13 4.36
CA GLU A 80 -23.33 -10.68 3.54
C GLU A 80 -22.88 -11.92 2.78
N GLU A 81 -21.65 -11.91 2.28
CA GLU A 81 -21.00 -13.05 1.63
C GLU A 81 -20.53 -14.13 2.61
N LYS A 82 -20.80 -13.96 3.92
CA LYS A 82 -20.48 -14.90 5.00
C LYS A 82 -18.98 -15.24 5.08
N ILE A 83 -18.13 -14.30 4.71
CA ILE A 83 -16.68 -14.42 4.90
C ILE A 83 -16.36 -13.98 6.32
N PRO A 84 -15.66 -14.80 7.13
CA PRO A 84 -15.21 -14.38 8.45
C PRO A 84 -14.40 -13.09 8.37
N PHE A 85 -14.82 -12.07 9.12
CA PHE A 85 -14.18 -10.76 9.18
C PHE A 85 -13.42 -10.61 10.49
N ASN A 86 -12.10 -10.46 10.43
CA ASN A 86 -11.24 -10.23 11.58
C ASN A 86 -10.63 -8.82 11.52
N HIS A 87 -10.79 -8.07 12.60
CA HIS A 87 -10.22 -6.73 12.73
C HIS A 87 -9.10 -6.71 13.77
N TYR A 88 -7.90 -6.39 13.32
CA TYR A 88 -6.69 -6.24 14.14
C TYR A 88 -6.35 -4.75 14.28
N ASN A 89 -6.73 -4.16 15.40
CA ASN A 89 -6.43 -2.77 15.69
C ASN A 89 -5.09 -2.68 16.44
N PRO A 90 -4.04 -2.10 15.85
CA PRO A 90 -2.71 -2.05 16.48
C PRO A 90 -2.67 -1.26 17.79
N ASN A 91 -3.66 -0.39 18.04
CA ASN A 91 -3.77 0.37 19.29
C ASN A 91 -4.43 -0.44 20.43
N ILE A 92 -5.10 -1.55 20.12
CA ILE A 92 -5.81 -2.40 21.08
C ILE A 92 -5.11 -3.75 21.20
N ASN A 93 -4.80 -4.36 20.06
CA ASN A 93 -4.15 -5.68 19.97
C ASN A 93 -2.90 -5.54 19.10
N PRO A 94 -1.78 -5.04 19.65
CA PRO A 94 -0.53 -4.95 18.90
C PRO A 94 -0.07 -6.37 18.53
N ALA A 95 0.24 -6.56 17.25
CA ALA A 95 0.84 -7.78 16.73
C ALA A 95 2.35 -7.56 16.55
N THR A 96 3.14 -8.62 16.73
CA THR A 96 4.54 -8.61 16.31
C THR A 96 4.65 -8.50 14.79
N ASP A 97 5.82 -8.20 14.26
CA ASP A 97 6.02 -8.12 12.81
C ASP A 97 5.72 -9.47 12.12
N GLU A 98 6.13 -10.59 12.73
CA GLU A 98 5.86 -11.93 12.21
C GLU A 98 4.36 -12.26 12.23
N GLU A 99 3.66 -11.90 13.30
CA GLU A 99 2.20 -12.06 13.39
C GLU A 99 1.49 -11.19 12.35
N HIS A 100 1.95 -9.96 12.14
CA HIS A 100 1.39 -9.07 11.14
C HIS A 100 1.53 -9.64 9.72
N VAL A 101 2.71 -10.12 9.37
CA VAL A 101 2.94 -10.83 8.09
C VAL A 101 1.97 -11.99 7.93
N LYS A 102 1.84 -12.84 8.96
CA LYS A 102 0.96 -14.00 8.92
C LYS A 102 -0.52 -13.62 8.77
N ILE A 103 -0.99 -12.62 9.54
CA ILE A 103 -2.37 -12.12 9.45
C ILE A 103 -2.71 -11.67 8.03
N LEU A 104 -1.81 -10.90 7.39
CA LEU A 104 -2.01 -10.44 6.02
C LEU A 104 -1.96 -11.60 5.03
N GLN A 105 -1.00 -12.53 5.19
CA GLN A 105 -0.87 -13.71 4.32
C GLN A 105 -2.05 -14.68 4.45
N ASP A 106 -2.69 -14.76 5.60
CA ASP A 106 -3.85 -15.61 5.83
C ASP A 106 -5.15 -14.99 5.28
N SER A 107 -5.19 -13.69 5.01
CA SER A 107 -6.33 -13.02 4.40
C SER A 107 -6.54 -13.45 2.95
N ILE A 108 -7.80 -13.56 2.54
CA ILE A 108 -8.20 -13.91 1.16
C ILE A 108 -7.65 -12.90 0.14
N PHE A 109 -7.63 -11.62 0.48
CA PHE A 109 -6.90 -10.51 -0.14
C PHE A 109 -6.83 -9.35 0.87
N VAL A 110 -6.08 -8.32 0.56
CA VAL A 110 -5.92 -7.12 1.38
C VAL A 110 -6.55 -5.93 0.67
N SER A 111 -7.36 -5.14 1.39
CA SER A 111 -7.84 -3.86 0.86
C SER A 111 -7.16 -2.68 1.54
N ASP A 112 -7.03 -1.60 0.79
CA ASP A 112 -6.56 -0.33 1.26
C ASP A 112 -7.61 0.76 1.01
N PHE A 113 -8.07 1.40 2.09
CA PHE A 113 -9.05 2.47 2.05
C PHE A 113 -8.43 3.77 2.54
N ARG A 114 -8.60 4.84 1.76
CA ARG A 114 -8.00 6.14 2.04
C ARG A 114 -9.03 7.23 2.28
N PRO A 115 -8.85 8.08 3.30
CA PRO A 115 -9.64 9.29 3.45
C PRO A 115 -9.47 10.20 2.23
N ALA A 116 -10.52 10.98 1.90
CA ALA A 116 -10.53 11.86 0.75
C ALA A 116 -9.34 12.83 0.74
N GLU A 117 -8.94 13.35 1.91
CA GLU A 117 -7.79 14.23 2.05
C GLU A 117 -6.48 13.56 1.62
N GLN A 118 -6.30 12.27 1.95
CA GLN A 118 -5.11 11.52 1.56
C GLN A 118 -5.11 11.21 0.05
N LYS A 119 -6.27 10.94 -0.53
CA LYS A 119 -6.39 10.76 -1.99
C LYS A 119 -6.03 12.03 -2.75
N VAL A 120 -6.51 13.20 -2.29
CA VAL A 120 -6.15 14.51 -2.87
C VAL A 120 -4.65 14.78 -2.75
N GLN A 121 -4.03 14.35 -1.65
CA GLN A 121 -2.58 14.49 -1.42
C GLN A 121 -1.76 13.43 -2.17
N ARG A 122 -2.39 12.54 -2.93
CA ARG A 122 -1.73 11.41 -3.63
C ARG A 122 -0.91 10.54 -2.68
N TYR A 123 -1.42 10.35 -1.46
CA TYR A 123 -0.73 9.57 -0.44
C TYR A 123 -0.89 8.07 -0.70
N VAL A 124 0.23 7.38 -0.92
CA VAL A 124 0.28 5.92 -1.02
C VAL A 124 0.76 5.34 0.31
N ALA A 125 -0.07 4.50 0.92
CA ALA A 125 0.26 3.92 2.22
C ALA A 125 1.31 2.82 2.14
N ASP A 126 2.09 2.70 3.20
CA ASP A 126 3.02 1.58 3.41
C ASP A 126 2.31 0.21 3.40
N ARG A 127 1.05 0.15 3.84
CA ARG A 127 0.23 -1.07 3.83
C ARG A 127 0.18 -1.74 2.46
N ILE A 128 0.04 -0.96 1.38
CA ILE A 128 -0.02 -1.52 0.02
C ILE A 128 1.29 -2.22 -0.30
N MET A 129 2.42 -1.52 -0.11
CA MET A 129 3.74 -2.05 -0.43
C MET A 129 4.13 -3.21 0.48
N LYS A 130 3.81 -3.13 1.78
CA LYS A 130 4.02 -4.23 2.72
C LYS A 130 3.21 -5.47 2.34
N ALA A 131 1.90 -5.32 2.11
CA ALA A 131 1.05 -6.45 1.78
C ALA A 131 1.49 -7.14 0.48
N ILE A 132 1.82 -6.37 -0.57
CA ILE A 132 2.36 -6.92 -1.81
C ILE A 132 3.68 -7.64 -1.56
N SER A 133 4.62 -7.04 -0.81
CA SER A 133 5.92 -7.66 -0.52
C SER A 133 5.80 -8.98 0.28
N TYR A 134 4.71 -9.13 1.05
CA TYR A 134 4.38 -10.37 1.76
C TYR A 134 3.62 -11.39 0.89
N GLY A 135 3.51 -11.13 -0.41
CA GLY A 135 2.84 -11.99 -1.38
C GLY A 135 1.32 -11.91 -1.36
N CYS A 136 0.72 -10.83 -0.85
CA CYS A 136 -0.72 -10.68 -0.82
C CYS A 136 -1.24 -9.96 -2.07
N LEU A 137 -2.44 -10.36 -2.54
CA LEU A 137 -3.19 -9.54 -3.48
C LEU A 137 -3.70 -8.29 -2.75
N VAL A 138 -3.53 -7.13 -3.37
CA VAL A 138 -4.04 -5.85 -2.84
C VAL A 138 -5.01 -5.22 -3.81
N VAL A 139 -6.13 -4.69 -3.27
CA VAL A 139 -7.06 -3.81 -3.99
C VAL A 139 -7.16 -2.51 -3.23
N SER A 140 -6.95 -1.37 -3.89
CA SER A 140 -6.97 -0.04 -3.25
C SER A 140 -8.10 0.84 -3.78
N ASP A 141 -8.62 1.72 -2.94
CA ASP A 141 -9.55 2.78 -3.36
C ASP A 141 -8.83 4.05 -3.84
N CYS A 142 -7.50 4.01 -3.93
CA CYS A 142 -6.66 5.12 -4.36
C CYS A 142 -6.07 4.87 -5.75
N HIS A 143 -6.64 5.49 -6.79
CA HIS A 143 -6.15 5.33 -8.17
C HIS A 143 -4.71 5.78 -8.35
N TYR A 144 -4.25 6.77 -7.60
CA TYR A 144 -2.85 7.20 -7.65
C TYR A 144 -1.86 6.09 -7.25
N ALA A 145 -2.28 5.15 -6.39
CA ALA A 145 -1.44 3.99 -6.07
C ALA A 145 -1.11 3.15 -7.31
N LYS A 146 -2.04 3.08 -8.27
CA LYS A 146 -1.85 2.44 -9.57
C LYS A 146 -0.80 3.16 -10.41
N ASP A 147 -0.87 4.48 -10.48
CA ASP A 147 0.11 5.28 -11.23
C ASP A 147 1.51 5.22 -10.59
N PHE A 148 1.54 5.18 -9.25
CA PHE A 148 2.78 5.19 -8.48
C PHE A 148 3.48 3.82 -8.46
N ILE A 149 2.75 2.73 -8.27
CA ILE A 149 3.31 1.38 -8.16
C ILE A 149 3.37 0.72 -9.53
N ASP A 150 2.22 0.38 -10.07
CA ASP A 150 2.08 -0.23 -11.40
C ASP A 150 0.64 -0.17 -11.92
N LYS A 151 0.50 -0.04 -13.25
CA LYS A 151 -0.79 0.00 -13.94
C LYS A 151 -1.69 -1.23 -13.69
N ASP A 152 -1.09 -2.36 -13.34
CA ASP A 152 -1.80 -3.62 -13.10
C ASP A 152 -2.27 -3.78 -11.64
N LEU A 153 -1.92 -2.82 -10.74
CA LEU A 153 -2.50 -2.77 -9.40
C LEU A 153 -4.01 -2.59 -9.49
N LEU A 154 -4.76 -3.40 -8.77
CA LEU A 154 -6.22 -3.36 -8.78
C LEU A 154 -6.73 -2.17 -7.95
N THR A 155 -7.57 -1.32 -8.57
CA THR A 155 -8.14 -0.15 -7.89
C THR A 155 -9.59 0.09 -8.28
N SER A 156 -10.43 0.50 -7.31
CA SER A 156 -11.79 1.00 -7.54
C SER A 156 -12.23 1.91 -6.39
N GLU A 157 -13.08 2.88 -6.67
CA GLU A 157 -13.74 3.71 -5.67
C GLU A 157 -15.13 3.19 -5.28
N ASN A 158 -15.49 1.97 -5.70
CA ASN A 158 -16.74 1.31 -5.39
C ASN A 158 -16.49 0.08 -4.51
N ALA A 159 -17.20 -0.03 -3.38
CA ALA A 159 -17.00 -1.10 -2.41
C ALA A 159 -17.26 -2.50 -2.99
N GLN A 160 -18.30 -2.65 -3.83
CA GLN A 160 -18.63 -3.92 -4.48
C GLN A 160 -17.55 -4.30 -5.49
N GLU A 161 -17.10 -3.35 -6.33
CA GLU A 161 -16.02 -3.62 -7.28
C GLU A 161 -14.70 -4.00 -6.59
N ILE A 162 -14.37 -3.36 -5.45
CA ILE A 162 -13.19 -3.75 -4.66
C ILE A 162 -13.31 -5.20 -4.21
N PHE A 163 -14.48 -5.60 -3.73
CA PHE A 163 -14.74 -6.97 -3.32
C PHE A 163 -14.63 -7.94 -4.50
N ASP A 164 -15.30 -7.64 -5.61
CA ASP A 164 -15.33 -8.49 -6.81
C ASP A 164 -13.92 -8.65 -7.39
N LEU A 165 -13.17 -7.56 -7.57
CA LEU A 165 -11.77 -7.59 -8.03
C LEU A 165 -10.89 -8.44 -7.13
N GLY A 166 -11.05 -8.31 -5.80
CA GLY A 166 -10.33 -9.12 -4.84
C GLY A 166 -10.66 -10.60 -4.95
N MET A 167 -11.93 -10.94 -5.05
CA MET A 167 -12.41 -12.32 -5.14
C MET A 167 -12.05 -12.99 -6.45
N GLU A 168 -12.15 -12.29 -7.58
CA GLU A 168 -11.78 -12.80 -8.91
C GLU A 168 -10.28 -13.07 -9.02
N ASN A 169 -9.45 -12.20 -8.43
CA ASN A 169 -8.01 -12.27 -8.58
C ASN A 169 -7.27 -12.90 -7.38
N ARG A 170 -7.97 -13.39 -6.34
CA ARG A 170 -7.36 -13.94 -5.12
C ARG A 170 -6.34 -15.07 -5.34
N ASN A 171 -6.46 -15.78 -6.45
CA ASN A 171 -5.57 -16.88 -6.85
C ASN A 171 -4.72 -16.55 -8.09
N ASN A 172 -4.68 -15.29 -8.51
CA ASN A 172 -3.89 -14.85 -9.66
C ASN A 172 -2.42 -14.68 -9.24
N VAL A 173 -1.71 -15.82 -9.17
CA VAL A 173 -0.31 -15.87 -8.73
C VAL A 173 0.59 -15.03 -9.65
N GLU A 174 0.30 -14.98 -10.95
CA GLU A 174 1.10 -14.24 -11.93
C GLU A 174 1.05 -12.73 -11.63
N LEU A 175 -0.15 -12.19 -11.38
CA LEU A 175 -0.33 -10.78 -10.99
C LEU A 175 0.39 -10.48 -9.66
N ILE A 176 0.23 -11.36 -8.66
CA ILE A 176 0.86 -11.13 -7.35
C ILE A 176 2.39 -11.14 -7.49
N VAL A 177 2.98 -12.10 -8.22
CA VAL A 177 4.42 -12.16 -8.46
C VAL A 177 4.90 -10.92 -9.20
N HIS A 178 4.20 -10.50 -10.26
CA HIS A 178 4.52 -9.28 -11.00
C HIS A 178 4.61 -8.05 -10.09
N LEU A 179 3.58 -7.83 -9.26
CA LEU A 179 3.58 -6.71 -8.31
C LEU A 179 4.68 -6.83 -7.25
N MET A 180 4.96 -8.05 -6.75
CA MET A 180 6.07 -8.29 -5.81
C MET A 180 7.43 -7.94 -6.41
N GLU A 181 7.67 -8.27 -7.68
CA GLU A 181 8.90 -7.92 -8.39
C GLU A 181 9.08 -6.41 -8.50
N ILE A 182 8.01 -5.68 -8.77
CA ILE A 182 8.03 -4.21 -8.78
C ILE A 182 8.34 -3.65 -7.41
N ILE A 183 7.67 -4.13 -6.35
CA ILE A 183 7.97 -3.68 -4.98
C ILE A 183 9.42 -3.98 -4.62
N LYS A 184 9.91 -5.17 -4.94
CA LYS A 184 11.30 -5.59 -4.69
C LYS A 184 12.31 -4.69 -5.39
N ARG A 185 12.03 -4.28 -6.63
CA ARG A 185 12.93 -3.47 -7.45
C ARG A 185 12.90 -2.00 -7.04
N ASP A 186 11.70 -1.44 -6.80
CA ASP A 186 11.50 0.02 -6.79
C ASP A 186 10.98 0.58 -5.44
N HIS A 187 10.39 -0.23 -4.56
CA HIS A 187 9.62 0.26 -3.41
C HIS A 187 10.06 -0.32 -2.07
N THR A 188 11.35 -0.52 -1.89
CA THR A 188 11.96 -0.81 -0.58
C THR A 188 12.55 0.46 0.04
N TYR A 189 12.74 0.48 1.37
CA TYR A 189 13.46 1.59 1.98
C TYR A 189 14.91 1.70 1.49
N MET A 190 15.51 0.61 1.03
CA MET A 190 16.84 0.66 0.38
C MET A 190 16.83 1.52 -0.89
N ASN A 191 15.78 1.44 -1.69
CA ASN A 191 15.62 2.32 -2.86
C ASN A 191 15.51 3.79 -2.44
N ARG A 192 14.73 4.08 -1.37
CA ARG A 192 14.62 5.45 -0.84
C ARG A 192 15.96 6.00 -0.36
N CYS A 193 16.71 5.18 0.39
CA CYS A 193 18.06 5.56 0.85
C CYS A 193 19.02 5.85 -0.31
N LYS A 194 19.03 5.01 -1.35
CA LYS A 194 19.85 5.23 -2.54
C LYS A 194 19.49 6.55 -3.24
N GLY A 195 18.19 6.82 -3.42
CA GLY A 195 17.74 8.08 -4.02
C GLY A 195 18.11 9.30 -3.18
N ILE A 196 18.08 9.22 -1.86
CA ILE A 196 18.53 10.31 -0.99
C ILE A 196 20.04 10.51 -1.10
N LEU A 197 20.82 9.43 -1.13
CA LEU A 197 22.28 9.51 -1.25
C LEU A 197 22.73 10.10 -2.59
N SER A 198 22.04 9.80 -3.70
CA SER A 198 22.36 10.38 -5.00
C SER A 198 22.22 11.91 -5.00
N ILE A 199 21.27 12.47 -4.25
CA ILE A 199 21.11 13.92 -4.10
C ILE A 199 22.29 14.54 -3.35
N VAL A 200 22.80 13.85 -2.33
CA VAL A 200 23.94 14.36 -1.53
C VAL A 200 25.22 14.37 -2.37
N GLU A 201 25.43 13.35 -3.19
CA GLU A 201 26.61 13.24 -4.08
C GLU A 201 26.62 14.27 -5.22
N GLU A 202 25.45 14.71 -5.69
CA GLU A 202 25.34 15.75 -6.73
C GLU A 202 25.58 17.18 -6.21
N VAL A 203 25.58 17.37 -4.90
CA VAL A 203 25.71 18.71 -4.27
C VAL A 203 27.17 19.00 -3.83
N GLU A 204 28.06 18.03 -3.86
CA GLU A 204 29.51 18.21 -3.65
C GLU A 204 30.22 18.61 -4.95
#